data_4d4a29a6ba4b96c5e089ecbda5769f29
#
_entry.id   4d4a29a6ba4b96c5e089ecbda5769f29
#
_cell.length_a   1.000
_cell.length_b   1.000
_cell.length_c   1.000
_cell.angle_alpha   90.00
_cell.angle_beta   90.00
_cell.angle_gamma   90.00
#
_symmetry.space_group_name_H-M   'P 1'
#
loop_
_entity.id
_entity.type
_entity.pdbx_description
1 polymer ?
#
loop_
_entity_poly.entity_id
_entity_poly.type
_entity_poly.pdbx_seq_one_letter_code
_entity_poly.pdbx_strand_id
1 'polypeptide(L)'
;RIKYKTLEDVKSTIKKLEKLYKSNKYKHNRIVQVVNVMTQRLRVINQNDKRYKLSKKYFEFLKNRTKIKNDTDRKKLSFNI
;
A
#
# COMPACT_ATOMS: atom_id res chain seq x y z
N ARG A 1 13.07 4.97 -0.35
CA ARG A 1 12.88 5.09 1.09
C ARG A 1 11.44 5.50 1.40
N ILE A 2 10.81 4.78 2.32
CA ILE A 2 9.40 5.01 2.64
C ILE A 2 9.27 6.19 3.59
N LYS A 3 8.39 7.13 3.26
CA LYS A 3 8.04 8.23 4.14
C LYS A 3 6.64 8.02 4.69
N TYR A 4 6.46 8.18 5.99
CA TYR A 4 5.16 8.00 6.64
C TYR A 4 4.99 8.93 7.86
N LYS A 5 5.69 10.07 7.88
CA LYS A 5 5.61 11.03 8.97
C LYS A 5 4.24 11.69 9.07
N THR A 6 3.67 12.05 7.94
CA THR A 6 2.37 12.73 7.87
C THR A 6 1.40 11.90 7.05
N LEU A 7 0.12 12.24 7.13
CA LEU A 7 -0.90 11.60 6.30
C LEU A 7 -0.59 11.80 4.81
N GLU A 8 -0.10 12.98 4.43
CA GLU A 8 0.30 13.27 3.05
C GLU A 8 1.45 12.37 2.59
N ASP A 9 2.41 12.12 3.48
CA ASP A 9 3.51 11.21 3.17
C ASP A 9 3.01 9.80 2.89
N VAL A 10 2.07 9.31 3.69
CA VAL A 10 1.47 7.99 3.49
C VAL A 10 0.72 7.92 2.15
N LYS A 11 -0.07 8.94 1.85
CA LYS A 11 -0.78 9.04 0.56
C LYS A 11 0.18 9.03 -0.62
N SER A 12 1.26 9.82 -0.55
CA SER A 12 2.26 9.90 -1.60
C SER A 12 2.97 8.57 -1.79
N THR A 13 3.29 7.88 -0.70
CA THR A 13 3.91 6.56 -0.73
C THR A 13 3.01 5.56 -1.44
N ILE A 14 1.72 5.54 -1.09
CA ILE A 14 0.75 4.63 -1.72
C ILE A 14 0.65 4.89 -3.21
N LYS A 15 0.54 6.16 -3.62
CA LYS A 15 0.47 6.53 -5.03
C LYS A 15 1.72 6.10 -5.79
N LYS A 16 2.88 6.30 -5.19
CA LYS A 16 4.16 5.91 -5.78
C LYS A 16 4.25 4.40 -5.96
N LEU A 17 3.84 3.62 -4.95
CA LEU A 17 3.84 2.17 -5.02
C LEU A 17 2.90 1.65 -6.12
N GLU A 18 1.70 2.23 -6.23
CA GLU A 18 0.76 1.88 -7.30
C GLU A 18 1.35 2.16 -8.67
N LYS A 19 2.00 3.31 -8.84
CA LYS A 19 2.67 3.67 -10.09
C LYS A 19 3.77 2.68 -10.44
N LEU A 20 4.60 2.31 -9.46
CA LEU A 20 5.69 1.35 -9.67
C LEU A 20 5.16 -0.04 -10.04
N TYR A 21 4.06 -0.45 -9.43
CA TYR A 21 3.44 -1.72 -9.76
C TYR A 21 2.88 -1.71 -11.20
N LYS A 22 2.14 -0.66 -11.57
CA LYS A 22 1.54 -0.55 -12.90
C LYS A 22 2.59 -0.43 -14.01
N SER A 23 3.76 0.12 -13.71
CA SER A 23 4.87 0.22 -14.67
C SER A 23 5.76 -1.03 -14.69
N ASN A 24 5.40 -2.07 -13.95
CA ASN A 24 6.15 -3.34 -13.83
C ASN A 24 7.54 -3.20 -13.19
N LYS A 25 7.81 -2.10 -12.51
CA LYS A 25 9.07 -1.92 -11.79
C LYS A 25 9.13 -2.72 -10.50
N TYR A 26 7.98 -2.85 -9.83
CA TYR A 26 7.85 -3.64 -8.61
C TYR A 26 6.81 -4.72 -8.79
N LYS A 27 7.13 -5.91 -8.31
CA LYS A 27 6.18 -7.02 -8.26
C LYS A 27 5.19 -6.80 -7.12
N HIS A 28 4.00 -7.39 -7.25
CA HIS A 28 2.96 -7.29 -6.23
C HIS A 28 3.45 -7.68 -4.84
N ASN A 29 4.22 -8.78 -4.74
CA ASN A 29 4.76 -9.26 -3.46
C ASN A 29 5.65 -8.21 -2.78
N ARG A 30 6.45 -7.50 -3.58
CA ARG A 30 7.32 -6.45 -3.05
C ARG A 30 6.50 -5.32 -2.43
N ILE A 31 5.43 -4.91 -3.10
CA ILE A 31 4.56 -3.85 -2.60
C ILE A 31 3.87 -4.27 -1.31
N VAL A 32 3.38 -5.51 -1.24
CA VAL A 32 2.77 -6.05 -0.03
C VAL A 32 3.74 -6.02 1.14
N GLN A 33 4.99 -6.42 0.93
CA GLN A 33 6.02 -6.39 1.97
C GLN A 33 6.28 -4.97 2.49
N VAL A 34 6.42 -4.01 1.58
CA VAL A 34 6.69 -2.61 1.94
C VAL A 34 5.52 -2.05 2.75
N VAL A 35 4.30 -2.27 2.31
CA VAL A 35 3.10 -1.78 2.99
C VAL A 35 2.92 -2.46 4.35
N ASN A 36 3.21 -3.75 4.44
CA ASN A 36 3.13 -4.47 5.71
C ASN A 36 4.06 -3.86 6.76
N VAL A 37 5.32 -3.58 6.38
CA VAL A 37 6.30 -2.95 7.27
C VAL A 37 5.82 -1.57 7.72
N MET A 38 5.35 -0.76 6.78
CA MET A 38 4.83 0.58 7.09
C MET A 38 3.64 0.51 8.04
N THR A 39 2.70 -0.39 7.79
CA THR A 39 1.50 -0.55 8.62
C THR A 39 1.89 -0.95 10.04
N GLN A 40 2.81 -1.91 10.20
CA GLN A 40 3.25 -2.35 11.53
C GLN A 40 3.94 -1.23 12.31
N ARG A 41 4.77 -0.44 11.65
CA ARG A 41 5.45 0.69 12.29
C ARG A 41 4.46 1.76 12.75
N LEU A 42 3.48 2.07 11.94
CA LEU A 42 2.45 3.04 12.31
C LEU A 42 1.57 2.52 13.44
N ARG A 43 1.29 1.23 13.46
CA ARG A 43 0.54 0.60 14.55
C ARG A 43 1.25 0.77 15.90
N VAL A 44 2.56 0.58 15.93
CA VAL A 44 3.36 0.75 17.15
C VAL A 44 3.33 2.20 17.64
N ILE A 45 3.34 3.17 16.70
CA ILE A 45 3.29 4.58 17.04
C ILE A 45 1.92 4.95 17.63
N ASN A 46 0.83 4.63 16.92
CA ASN A 46 -0.53 4.92 17.41
C ASN A 46 -1.56 4.20 16.54
N GLN A 47 -2.28 3.25 17.13
CA GLN A 47 -3.32 2.48 16.41
C GLN A 47 -4.52 3.33 15.98
N ASN A 48 -4.75 4.48 16.61
CA ASN A 48 -5.84 5.39 16.28
C ASN A 48 -5.43 6.49 15.30
N ASP A 49 -4.18 6.47 14.86
CA ASP A 49 -3.67 7.46 13.91
C ASP A 49 -4.28 7.25 12.53
N LYS A 50 -4.63 8.35 11.86
CA LYS A 50 -5.19 8.31 10.51
C LYS A 50 -4.21 7.66 9.52
N ARG A 51 -2.90 7.84 9.73
CA ARG A 51 -1.87 7.22 8.90
C ARG A 51 -1.95 5.70 8.98
N TYR A 52 -2.11 5.17 10.18
CA TYR A 52 -2.27 3.72 10.37
C TYR A 52 -3.54 3.22 9.70
N LYS A 53 -4.66 3.91 9.90
CA LYS A 53 -5.94 3.51 9.31
C LYS A 53 -5.87 3.48 7.78
N LEU A 54 -5.25 4.49 7.17
CA LEU A 54 -5.08 4.55 5.72
C LEU A 54 -4.18 3.42 5.23
N SER A 55 -3.05 3.21 5.89
CA SER A 55 -2.10 2.15 5.52
C SER A 55 -2.73 0.77 5.64
N LYS A 56 -3.48 0.53 6.72
CA LYS A 56 -4.21 -0.74 6.92
C LYS A 56 -5.24 -0.96 5.82
N LYS A 57 -5.98 0.07 5.47
CA LYS A 57 -6.99 0.00 4.41
C LYS A 57 -6.34 -0.38 3.07
N TYR A 58 -5.21 0.23 2.75
CA TYR A 58 -4.46 -0.11 1.54
C TYR A 58 -3.93 -1.54 1.61
N PHE A 59 -3.43 -1.97 2.75
CA PHE A 59 -2.94 -3.34 2.94
C PHE A 59 -4.05 -4.37 2.70
N GLU A 60 -5.26 -4.13 3.20
CA GLU A 60 -6.41 -4.99 2.95
C GLU A 60 -6.78 -5.02 1.47
N PHE A 61 -6.71 -3.87 0.79
CA PHE A 61 -6.90 -3.80 -0.64
C PHE A 61 -5.89 -4.68 -1.39
N LEU A 62 -4.62 -4.65 -0.97
CA LEU A 62 -3.59 -5.49 -1.57
C LEU A 62 -3.85 -6.99 -1.33
N LYS A 63 -4.36 -7.35 -0.17
CA LYS A 63 -4.75 -8.74 0.09
C LYS A 63 -5.84 -9.21 -0.87
N ASN A 64 -6.83 -8.36 -1.11
CA ASN A 64 -7.88 -8.67 -2.09
C ASN A 64 -7.33 -8.78 -3.49
N ARG A 65 -6.39 -7.90 -3.85
CA ARG A 65 -5.70 -7.96 -5.13
C ARG A 65 -4.93 -9.27 -5.29
N THR A 66 -4.33 -9.78 -4.22
CA THR A 66 -3.59 -11.06 -4.24
C THR A 66 -4.48 -12.24 -4.62
N LYS A 67 -5.77 -12.19 -4.29
CA LYS A 67 -6.73 -13.24 -4.64
C LYS A 67 -7.02 -13.33 -6.13
N ILE A 68 -6.73 -12.27 -6.87
CA ILE A 68 -6.91 -12.23 -8.32
C ILE A 68 -5.69 -12.88 -8.96
N LYS A 69 -5.90 -13.98 -9.69
CA LYS A 69 -4.81 -14.77 -10.27
C LYS A 69 -4.24 -14.15 -11.55
N ASN A 70 -5.07 -13.42 -12.29
CA ASN A 70 -4.65 -12.80 -13.55
C ASN A 70 -4.00 -11.44 -13.28
N ASP A 71 -2.76 -11.27 -13.72
CA ASP A 71 -2.00 -10.03 -13.50
C ASP A 71 -2.66 -8.83 -14.18
N THR A 72 -3.23 -9.03 -15.36
CA THR A 72 -3.97 -7.97 -16.06
C THR A 72 -5.15 -7.47 -15.23
N ASP A 73 -5.91 -8.39 -14.64
CA ASP A 73 -7.04 -8.03 -13.79
C ASP A 73 -6.58 -7.34 -12.51
N ARG A 74 -5.45 -7.76 -11.95
CA ARG A 74 -4.85 -7.09 -10.78
C ARG A 74 -4.57 -5.62 -11.07
N LYS A 75 -4.04 -5.32 -12.25
CA LYS A 75 -3.69 -3.95 -12.65
C LYS A 75 -4.90 -3.07 -12.92
N LYS A 76 -6.07 -3.67 -13.18
CA LYS A 76 -7.32 -2.91 -13.34
C LYS A 76 -7.85 -2.37 -12.03
N LEU A 77 -7.52 -3.02 -10.91
CA LEU A 77 -7.89 -2.52 -9.60
C LEU A 77 -7.04 -1.32 -9.23
N SER A 78 -7.67 -0.26 -8.75
CA SER A 78 -6.98 0.94 -8.31
C SER A 78 -7.47 1.34 -6.93
N PHE A 79 -6.52 1.76 -6.09
CA PHE A 79 -6.84 2.26 -4.76
C PHE A 79 -7.05 3.77 -4.83
N ASN A 80 -8.27 4.20 -4.53
CA ASN A 80 -8.62 5.62 -4.50
C ASN A 80 -8.45 6.17 -3.09
N ILE A 81 -7.69 7.22 -2.98
CA ILE A 81 -7.42 7.88 -1.69
C ILE A 81 -8.29 9.09 -1.51
#